data_d89dafc825f4f183a0d253a299d3bc6d
#
_entry.id   d89dafc825f4f183a0d253a299d3bc6d
#
_cell.length_a   1.000
_cell.length_b   1.000
_cell.length_c   1.000
_cell.angle_alpha   90.00
_cell.angle_beta   90.00
_cell.angle_gamma   90.00
#
_symmetry.space_group_name_H-M   'P 1'
#
loop_
_entity.id
_entity.type
_entity.pdbx_description
1 polymer ?
#
loop_
_entity_poly.entity_id
_entity_poly.type
_entity_poly.pdbx_seq_one_letter_code
_entity_poly.pdbx_strand_id
1 'polypeptide(L)'
;MNSLRRIALLIVVMNLAGVAPATARAQEEKWAPEKAKESEFNGRKLDTYRHGARKEWGYAEPQRDTFLVLHPKQPKAGAPLYVVLHSAGHDVHSCLACATKVGNHDIYHAPPDFYALYLDCRANKGDWWWGSEKYKGPQVGPTEKRVVDTVKWVVKEYGLDENRVYLCGNSMGGSGALGIGLRHGDVFAAVKANVPAGVEHVSSRMYFGAKPVPADVTLADPPVVVDYSAQNDSWSRGHETFIKAMNDRRYALFMYWGPFGHANNHEQILKVNDLVNSFDWLGVKKNEAYPAFTNASTNDPLPWPDRLTDKKSGQVNAFFRWKNLRDAADAVEMKLFLARAADLKTSFTIPTEATADVSLRRVQKLKVAPGAAVSWTFGAAKGEARADAQGCVTITGLKITAEPTTLSIRTTK
;
A
#
# COMPACT_ATOMS: atom_id res chain seq x y z
N MET A 1 -31.22 16.70 -87.51
CA MET A 1 -32.27 15.91 -86.96
C MET A 1 -31.61 14.69 -86.36
N ASN A 2 -31.25 14.77 -85.09
CA ASN A 2 -30.31 13.86 -84.42
C ASN A 2 -31.02 12.96 -83.47
N SER A 3 -30.87 11.66 -83.67
CA SER A 3 -31.34 10.60 -82.80
C SER A 3 -30.25 10.25 -81.76
N LEU A 4 -30.50 10.53 -80.50
CA LEU A 4 -29.67 10.11 -79.37
C LEU A 4 -29.94 8.66 -78.97
N ARG A 5 -28.98 7.76 -79.21
CA ARG A 5 -28.99 6.38 -78.67
C ARG A 5 -28.56 6.42 -77.24
N ARG A 6 -29.41 5.98 -76.32
CA ARG A 6 -29.08 5.69 -74.92
C ARG A 6 -28.42 4.32 -74.82
N ILE A 7 -27.17 4.31 -74.36
CA ILE A 7 -26.46 3.09 -73.99
C ILE A 7 -26.73 2.87 -72.49
N ALA A 8 -27.39 1.74 -72.16
CA ALA A 8 -27.58 1.30 -70.78
C ALA A 8 -26.31 0.54 -70.35
N LEU A 9 -25.63 1.06 -69.33
CA LEU A 9 -24.47 0.44 -68.74
C LEU A 9 -24.95 -0.50 -67.58
N LEU A 10 -24.79 -1.81 -67.77
CA LEU A 10 -25.14 -2.82 -66.79
C LEU A 10 -23.95 -2.93 -65.83
N ILE A 11 -24.10 -2.45 -64.59
CA ILE A 11 -23.10 -2.62 -63.54
C ILE A 11 -23.38 -3.94 -62.84
N VAL A 12 -22.50 -4.93 -63.06
CA VAL A 12 -22.49 -6.19 -62.31
C VAL A 12 -21.72 -5.93 -61.00
N VAL A 13 -22.42 -5.89 -59.89
CA VAL A 13 -21.80 -5.80 -58.57
C VAL A 13 -21.42 -7.23 -58.14
N MET A 14 -20.15 -7.58 -58.27
CA MET A 14 -19.63 -8.81 -57.67
C MET A 14 -19.47 -8.56 -56.13
N ASN A 15 -20.32 -9.22 -55.35
CA ASN A 15 -20.15 -9.35 -53.92
C ASN A 15 -18.97 -10.26 -53.62
N LEU A 16 -17.79 -9.67 -53.40
CA LEU A 16 -16.66 -10.34 -52.77
C LEU A 16 -16.97 -10.45 -51.26
N ALA A 17 -17.48 -11.59 -50.85
CA ALA A 17 -17.53 -11.95 -49.43
C ALA A 17 -16.09 -12.06 -48.93
N GLY A 18 -15.59 -10.98 -48.33
CA GLY A 18 -14.29 -10.96 -47.66
C GLY A 18 -14.33 -11.88 -46.42
N VAL A 19 -13.67 -13.03 -46.53
CA VAL A 19 -13.35 -13.85 -45.37
C VAL A 19 -12.38 -13.04 -44.54
N ALA A 20 -12.86 -12.43 -43.46
CA ALA A 20 -12.01 -11.80 -42.45
C ALA A 20 -11.06 -12.87 -41.90
N PRO A 21 -9.74 -12.61 -41.87
CA PRO A 21 -8.83 -13.56 -41.25
C PRO A 21 -9.25 -13.68 -39.76
N ALA A 22 -9.54 -14.90 -39.35
CA ALA A 22 -9.69 -15.22 -37.93
C ALA A 22 -8.35 -14.87 -37.26
N THR A 23 -8.28 -13.74 -36.60
CA THR A 23 -7.18 -13.41 -35.71
C THR A 23 -7.21 -14.46 -34.60
N ALA A 24 -6.35 -15.47 -34.76
CA ALA A 24 -6.02 -16.40 -33.69
C ALA A 24 -5.53 -15.51 -32.52
N ARG A 25 -6.40 -15.29 -31.52
CA ARG A 25 -5.95 -14.81 -30.21
C ARG A 25 -4.92 -15.84 -29.77
N ALA A 26 -3.63 -15.49 -29.83
CA ALA A 26 -2.59 -16.24 -29.16
C ALA A 26 -3.10 -16.44 -27.74
N GLN A 27 -3.35 -17.67 -27.34
CA GLN A 27 -3.62 -17.99 -25.94
C GLN A 27 -2.37 -17.53 -25.21
N GLU A 28 -2.47 -16.45 -24.42
CA GLU A 28 -1.41 -16.08 -23.49
C GLU A 28 -1.08 -17.32 -22.68
N GLU A 29 0.14 -17.83 -22.83
CA GLU A 29 0.62 -18.96 -22.07
C GLU A 29 0.47 -18.61 -20.59
N LYS A 30 -0.46 -19.27 -19.91
CA LYS A 30 -0.85 -18.95 -18.54
C LYS A 30 0.35 -19.23 -17.64
N TRP A 31 1.01 -18.16 -17.18
CA TRP A 31 2.08 -18.31 -16.21
C TRP A 31 1.59 -19.09 -14.98
N ALA A 32 2.23 -20.20 -14.71
CA ALA A 32 1.89 -21.13 -13.64
C ALA A 32 3.16 -21.50 -12.87
N PRO A 33 3.35 -21.00 -11.64
CA PRO A 33 4.39 -21.46 -10.75
C PRO A 33 4.23 -22.97 -10.46
N GLU A 34 5.36 -23.66 -10.42
CA GLU A 34 5.44 -25.08 -10.10
C GLU A 34 5.53 -25.25 -8.57
N LYS A 35 4.65 -26.08 -7.98
CA LYS A 35 4.79 -26.50 -6.59
C LYS A 35 5.95 -27.49 -6.48
N ALA A 36 7.09 -27.02 -6.01
CA ALA A 36 8.31 -27.82 -5.91
C ALA A 36 8.36 -28.69 -4.64
N LYS A 37 7.71 -28.25 -3.56
CA LYS A 37 7.74 -28.96 -2.27
C LYS A 37 6.54 -28.59 -1.41
N GLU A 38 6.06 -29.52 -0.63
CA GLU A 38 5.16 -29.34 0.51
C GLU A 38 5.89 -29.75 1.79
N SER A 39 5.76 -28.96 2.83
CA SER A 39 6.40 -29.16 4.14
C SER A 39 5.57 -28.51 5.26
N GLU A 40 6.13 -28.45 6.45
CA GLU A 40 5.50 -27.80 7.60
C GLU A 40 6.45 -26.76 8.22
N PHE A 41 5.88 -25.68 8.74
CA PHE A 41 6.58 -24.68 9.53
C PHE A 41 5.70 -24.25 10.70
N ASN A 42 6.15 -24.50 11.94
CA ASN A 42 5.44 -24.17 13.18
C ASN A 42 3.99 -24.66 13.22
N GLY A 43 3.75 -25.93 12.84
CA GLY A 43 2.42 -26.53 12.82
C GLY A 43 1.49 -25.97 11.75
N ARG A 44 2.05 -25.32 10.71
CA ARG A 44 1.33 -24.79 9.56
C ARG A 44 1.89 -25.39 8.27
N LYS A 45 1.02 -25.76 7.36
CA LYS A 45 1.42 -26.23 6.02
C LYS A 45 2.18 -25.14 5.29
N LEU A 46 3.27 -25.52 4.62
CA LEU A 46 4.15 -24.66 3.84
C LEU A 46 4.32 -25.21 2.45
N ASP A 47 3.86 -24.48 1.45
CA ASP A 47 4.09 -24.77 0.03
C ASP A 47 5.27 -23.94 -0.48
N THR A 48 6.21 -24.61 -1.16
CA THR A 48 7.34 -23.99 -1.87
C THR A 48 7.06 -24.02 -3.36
N TYR A 49 7.10 -22.85 -3.99
CA TYR A 49 6.93 -22.69 -5.43
C TYR A 49 8.20 -22.23 -6.10
N ARG A 50 8.37 -22.64 -7.35
CA ARG A 50 9.40 -22.16 -8.27
C ARG A 50 8.75 -21.68 -9.56
N HIS A 51 9.33 -20.67 -10.17
CA HIS A 51 8.85 -20.17 -11.45
C HIS A 51 9.98 -19.52 -12.24
N GLY A 52 9.84 -19.52 -13.56
CA GLY A 52 10.65 -18.68 -14.45
C GLY A 52 10.08 -17.27 -14.55
N ALA A 53 10.88 -16.34 -15.00
CA ALA A 53 10.43 -14.98 -15.28
C ALA A 53 9.51 -14.95 -16.50
N ARG A 54 8.46 -14.13 -16.41
CA ARG A 54 7.66 -13.77 -17.58
C ARG A 54 8.41 -12.76 -18.44
N LYS A 55 8.24 -12.85 -19.75
CA LYS A 55 8.81 -11.90 -20.71
C LYS A 55 8.36 -10.46 -20.43
N GLU A 56 7.10 -10.29 -20.03
CA GLU A 56 6.46 -9.00 -19.77
C GLU A 56 7.04 -8.28 -18.55
N TRP A 57 7.74 -9.00 -17.66
CA TRP A 57 8.44 -8.36 -16.55
C TRP A 57 9.65 -7.57 -17.03
N GLY A 58 10.32 -8.03 -18.12
CA GLY A 58 11.40 -7.28 -18.75
C GLY A 58 12.75 -7.48 -18.07
N TYR A 59 13.00 -8.63 -17.45
CA TYR A 59 14.36 -8.99 -17.02
C TYR A 59 15.28 -9.13 -18.23
N ALA A 60 16.52 -8.66 -18.09
CA ALA A 60 17.52 -8.77 -19.15
C ALA A 60 17.99 -10.22 -19.37
N GLU A 61 18.01 -11.00 -18.29
CA GLU A 61 18.46 -12.40 -18.28
C GLU A 61 17.36 -13.32 -17.76
N PRO A 62 17.34 -14.60 -18.15
CA PRO A 62 16.42 -15.58 -17.60
C PRO A 62 16.55 -15.64 -16.07
N GLN A 63 15.43 -15.57 -15.38
CA GLN A 63 15.35 -15.61 -13.92
C GLN A 63 14.56 -16.83 -13.47
N ARG A 64 14.99 -17.43 -12.37
CA ARG A 64 14.21 -18.44 -11.63
C ARG A 64 14.11 -18.00 -10.19
N ASP A 65 12.89 -17.83 -9.75
CA ASP A 65 12.58 -17.37 -8.41
C ASP A 65 11.88 -18.46 -7.60
N THR A 66 12.00 -18.33 -6.28
CA THR A 66 11.29 -19.17 -5.32
C THR A 66 10.41 -18.26 -4.45
N PHE A 67 9.21 -18.71 -4.13
CA PHE A 67 8.41 -18.11 -3.08
C PHE A 67 7.77 -19.19 -2.22
N LEU A 68 7.41 -18.81 -1.00
CA LEU A 68 6.79 -19.69 -0.03
C LEU A 68 5.38 -19.20 0.31
N VAL A 69 4.44 -20.14 0.40
CA VAL A 69 3.08 -19.85 0.87
C VAL A 69 2.84 -20.64 2.16
N LEU A 70 2.76 -19.92 3.27
CA LEU A 70 2.43 -20.49 4.57
C LEU A 70 0.92 -20.40 4.77
N HIS A 71 0.29 -21.56 4.95
CA HIS A 71 -1.16 -21.64 5.14
C HIS A 71 -1.56 -21.19 6.55
N PRO A 72 -2.78 -20.69 6.77
CA PRO A 72 -3.32 -20.52 8.12
C PRO A 72 -3.49 -21.88 8.81
N LYS A 73 -3.59 -21.88 10.12
CA LYS A 73 -3.85 -23.12 10.88
C LYS A 73 -5.18 -23.77 10.47
N GLN A 74 -6.14 -22.96 10.12
CA GLN A 74 -7.46 -23.39 9.61
C GLN A 74 -7.74 -22.67 8.27
N PRO A 75 -7.38 -23.26 7.14
CA PRO A 75 -7.62 -22.67 5.83
C PRO A 75 -9.14 -22.47 5.58
N LYS A 76 -9.49 -21.29 5.09
CA LYS A 76 -10.86 -20.95 4.68
C LYS A 76 -10.84 -20.08 3.42
N ALA A 77 -11.87 -20.20 2.59
CA ALA A 77 -12.07 -19.32 1.45
C ALA A 77 -12.22 -17.85 1.90
N GLY A 78 -11.71 -16.93 1.10
CA GLY A 78 -11.74 -15.51 1.42
C GLY A 78 -10.83 -15.12 2.60
N ALA A 79 -9.85 -15.95 2.97
CA ALA A 79 -8.86 -15.58 3.97
C ALA A 79 -7.97 -14.42 3.47
N PRO A 80 -7.43 -13.58 4.36
CA PRO A 80 -6.53 -12.50 3.97
C PRO A 80 -5.14 -13.01 3.61
N LEU A 81 -4.39 -12.17 2.88
CA LEU A 81 -3.01 -12.43 2.48
C LEU A 81 -2.03 -11.45 3.14
N TYR A 82 -1.01 -11.99 3.79
CA TYR A 82 0.11 -11.28 4.39
C TYR A 82 1.35 -11.47 3.52
N VAL A 83 1.81 -10.41 2.84
CA VAL A 83 2.94 -10.47 1.89
C VAL A 83 4.18 -9.91 2.57
N VAL A 84 5.27 -10.67 2.58
CA VAL A 84 6.51 -10.35 3.28
C VAL A 84 7.66 -10.17 2.30
N LEU A 85 8.32 -9.02 2.39
CA LEU A 85 9.55 -8.69 1.67
C LEU A 85 10.73 -8.74 2.64
N HIS A 86 11.72 -9.59 2.33
CA HIS A 86 12.88 -9.80 3.21
C HIS A 86 13.89 -8.63 3.22
N SER A 87 14.70 -8.56 4.27
CA SER A 87 15.81 -7.62 4.42
C SER A 87 17.00 -7.97 3.53
N ALA A 88 17.91 -7.02 3.34
CA ALA A 88 19.23 -7.29 2.76
C ALA A 88 19.96 -8.39 3.55
N GLY A 89 20.68 -9.24 2.85
CA GLY A 89 21.37 -10.37 3.47
C GLY A 89 20.49 -11.60 3.73
N HIS A 90 19.17 -11.48 3.65
CA HIS A 90 18.23 -12.60 3.74
C HIS A 90 17.88 -13.15 2.35
N ASP A 91 17.34 -14.35 2.35
CA ASP A 91 16.57 -14.98 1.28
C ASP A 91 15.19 -15.37 1.82
N VAL A 92 14.38 -15.99 1.00
CA VAL A 92 13.03 -16.39 1.40
C VAL A 92 13.03 -17.37 2.59
N HIS A 93 14.00 -18.25 2.70
CA HIS A 93 14.08 -19.25 3.79
C HIS A 93 14.56 -18.64 5.09
N SER A 94 15.60 -17.82 5.06
CA SER A 94 16.10 -17.11 6.24
C SER A 94 15.08 -16.07 6.75
N CYS A 95 14.31 -15.46 5.84
CA CYS A 95 13.18 -14.61 6.19
C CYS A 95 12.11 -15.40 6.96
N LEU A 96 11.69 -16.54 6.44
CA LEU A 96 10.73 -17.42 7.13
C LEU A 96 11.27 -17.87 8.48
N ALA A 97 12.56 -18.25 8.59
CA ALA A 97 13.18 -18.63 9.86
C ALA A 97 13.16 -17.50 10.90
N CYS A 98 13.22 -16.24 10.46
CA CYS A 98 13.06 -15.08 11.33
C CYS A 98 11.63 -14.83 11.79
N ALA A 99 10.62 -15.47 11.18
CA ALA A 99 9.22 -15.30 11.57
C ALA A 99 8.90 -15.84 12.99
N THR A 100 9.84 -16.44 13.68
CA THR A 100 9.70 -16.84 15.09
C THR A 100 10.51 -15.95 16.04
N LYS A 101 11.24 -14.95 15.51
CA LYS A 101 12.09 -14.06 16.29
C LYS A 101 11.35 -12.79 16.66
N VAL A 102 11.71 -12.21 17.79
CA VAL A 102 11.21 -10.90 18.24
C VAL A 102 12.13 -9.77 17.74
N GLY A 103 11.64 -8.54 17.79
CA GLY A 103 12.39 -7.35 17.37
C GLY A 103 11.99 -6.88 15.97
N ASN A 104 12.94 -6.32 15.21
CA ASN A 104 12.67 -5.79 13.86
C ASN A 104 12.03 -6.81 12.93
N HIS A 105 12.32 -8.08 13.14
CA HIS A 105 11.82 -9.19 12.35
C HIS A 105 10.45 -9.72 12.82
N ASP A 106 9.86 -9.15 13.86
CA ASP A 106 8.50 -9.51 14.29
C ASP A 106 7.48 -9.27 13.19
N ILE A 107 7.76 -8.30 12.30
CA ILE A 107 6.97 -8.01 11.10
C ILE A 107 6.87 -9.19 10.12
N TYR A 108 7.73 -10.19 10.23
CA TYR A 108 7.66 -11.41 9.42
C TYR A 108 6.67 -12.45 9.97
N HIS A 109 6.14 -12.22 11.17
CA HIS A 109 5.12 -13.07 11.79
C HIS A 109 3.75 -12.80 11.17
N ALA A 110 3.31 -13.65 10.26
CA ALA A 110 1.95 -13.58 9.77
C ALA A 110 0.96 -14.06 10.84
N PRO A 111 -0.18 -13.38 11.00
CA PRO A 111 -1.24 -13.86 11.88
C PRO A 111 -1.64 -15.30 11.57
N PRO A 112 -2.08 -16.08 12.59
CA PRO A 112 -2.31 -17.51 12.43
C PRO A 112 -3.48 -17.86 11.50
N ASP A 113 -4.39 -16.94 11.26
CA ASP A 113 -5.56 -17.04 10.38
C ASP A 113 -5.35 -16.46 8.97
N PHE A 114 -4.13 -15.97 8.67
CA PHE A 114 -3.74 -15.42 7.35
C PHE A 114 -2.94 -16.45 6.56
N TYR A 115 -3.13 -16.46 5.24
CA TYR A 115 -2.08 -16.94 4.34
C TYR A 115 -0.91 -15.97 4.37
N ALA A 116 0.33 -16.48 4.33
CA ALA A 116 1.50 -15.62 4.22
C ALA A 116 2.30 -15.99 2.97
N LEU A 117 2.67 -14.98 2.20
CA LEU A 117 3.51 -15.09 1.01
C LEU A 117 4.87 -14.49 1.31
N TYR A 118 5.90 -15.33 1.32
CA TYR A 118 7.29 -14.90 1.45
C TYR A 118 7.94 -14.91 0.07
N LEU A 119 8.39 -13.75 -0.37
CA LEU A 119 9.00 -13.55 -1.69
C LEU A 119 10.53 -13.46 -1.58
N ASP A 120 11.22 -13.79 -2.66
CA ASP A 120 12.67 -13.67 -2.78
C ASP A 120 13.06 -12.63 -3.84
N CYS A 121 14.11 -11.86 -3.60
CA CYS A 121 14.74 -11.01 -4.62
C CYS A 121 16.24 -11.32 -4.82
N ARG A 122 16.81 -12.26 -4.06
CA ARG A 122 18.26 -12.55 -4.09
C ARG A 122 18.69 -13.46 -5.23
N ALA A 123 17.75 -14.20 -5.82
CA ALA A 123 18.05 -15.00 -7.01
C ALA A 123 18.51 -14.14 -8.19
N ASN A 124 18.17 -12.85 -8.17
CA ASN A 124 18.46 -11.90 -9.22
C ASN A 124 19.64 -11.01 -8.82
N LYS A 125 20.82 -11.29 -9.31
CA LYS A 125 22.02 -10.50 -9.00
C LYS A 125 21.78 -9.01 -9.29
N GLY A 126 22.01 -8.15 -8.27
CA GLY A 126 21.85 -6.72 -8.38
C GLY A 126 20.40 -6.24 -8.38
N ASP A 127 19.43 -7.12 -8.17
CA ASP A 127 18.03 -6.73 -7.97
C ASP A 127 17.77 -6.43 -6.50
N TRP A 128 17.06 -5.33 -6.28
CA TRP A 128 16.45 -4.92 -5.02
C TRP A 128 14.94 -4.96 -5.20
N TRP A 129 14.17 -4.82 -4.12
CA TRP A 129 12.72 -4.74 -4.25
C TRP A 129 12.25 -3.60 -5.17
N TRP A 130 13.03 -2.56 -5.28
CA TRP A 130 12.81 -1.43 -6.21
C TRP A 130 13.53 -1.57 -7.55
N GLY A 131 14.07 -2.75 -7.85
CA GLY A 131 14.84 -3.05 -9.05
C GLY A 131 16.34 -2.78 -8.89
N SER A 132 17.07 -2.91 -10.00
CA SER A 132 18.50 -2.58 -10.05
C SER A 132 18.71 -1.07 -9.94
N GLU A 133 19.96 -0.64 -9.78
CA GLU A 133 20.31 0.79 -9.78
C GLU A 133 19.77 1.57 -10.99
N LYS A 134 19.60 0.89 -12.14
CA LYS A 134 18.99 1.46 -13.34
C LYS A 134 17.51 1.81 -13.17
N TYR A 135 16.82 1.22 -12.19
CA TYR A 135 15.38 1.39 -11.95
C TYR A 135 15.04 2.18 -10.68
N LYS A 136 15.96 2.99 -10.18
CA LYS A 136 15.70 3.87 -9.03
C LYS A 136 14.65 4.96 -9.33
N GLY A 137 14.30 5.13 -10.59
CA GLY A 137 13.34 6.13 -11.04
C GLY A 137 11.88 5.70 -10.85
N PRO A 138 10.95 6.49 -11.39
CA PRO A 138 9.50 6.28 -11.27
C PRO A 138 8.96 5.13 -12.11
N GLN A 139 9.77 4.49 -12.95
CA GLN A 139 9.32 3.38 -13.80
C GLN A 139 9.10 2.10 -13.01
N VAL A 140 8.10 1.32 -13.42
CA VAL A 140 7.82 0.00 -12.85
C VAL A 140 8.88 -0.99 -13.33
N GLY A 141 9.72 -1.45 -12.42
CA GLY A 141 10.80 -2.39 -12.71
C GLY A 141 10.34 -3.86 -12.78
N PRO A 142 11.20 -4.76 -13.28
CA PRO A 142 10.89 -6.19 -13.39
C PRO A 142 10.50 -6.83 -12.06
N THR A 143 11.24 -6.57 -10.99
CA THR A 143 10.97 -7.12 -9.66
C THR A 143 9.61 -6.68 -9.11
N GLU A 144 9.24 -5.42 -9.31
CA GLU A 144 7.92 -4.91 -8.91
C GLU A 144 6.79 -5.62 -9.65
N LYS A 145 6.90 -5.78 -10.98
CA LYS A 145 5.93 -6.52 -11.79
C LYS A 145 5.79 -7.96 -11.30
N ARG A 146 6.92 -8.62 -11.06
CA ARG A 146 6.97 -9.98 -10.52
C ARG A 146 6.25 -10.10 -9.17
N VAL A 147 6.55 -9.19 -8.23
CA VAL A 147 5.89 -9.17 -6.92
C VAL A 147 4.38 -9.05 -7.08
N VAL A 148 3.91 -8.08 -7.86
CA VAL A 148 2.47 -7.84 -8.08
C VAL A 148 1.77 -9.03 -8.73
N ASP A 149 2.38 -9.60 -9.78
CA ASP A 149 1.81 -10.76 -10.48
C ASP A 149 1.80 -12.01 -9.59
N THR A 150 2.84 -12.22 -8.78
CA THR A 150 2.89 -13.35 -7.83
C THR A 150 1.80 -13.19 -6.76
N VAL A 151 1.60 -11.98 -6.22
CA VAL A 151 0.52 -11.70 -5.27
C VAL A 151 -0.85 -11.99 -5.90
N LYS A 152 -1.11 -11.48 -7.10
CA LYS A 152 -2.37 -11.71 -7.82
C LYS A 152 -2.61 -13.21 -8.10
N TRP A 153 -1.55 -13.93 -8.45
CA TRP A 153 -1.62 -15.37 -8.67
C TRP A 153 -1.98 -16.11 -7.36
N VAL A 154 -1.31 -15.81 -6.24
CA VAL A 154 -1.58 -16.43 -4.94
C VAL A 154 -3.02 -16.15 -4.49
N VAL A 155 -3.50 -14.90 -4.62
CA VAL A 155 -4.88 -14.55 -4.29
C VAL A 155 -5.87 -15.42 -5.07
N LYS A 156 -5.63 -15.61 -6.37
CA LYS A 156 -6.49 -16.42 -7.24
C LYS A 156 -6.37 -17.91 -6.95
N GLU A 157 -5.16 -18.43 -6.81
CA GLU A 157 -4.87 -19.86 -6.62
C GLU A 157 -5.52 -20.39 -5.34
N TYR A 158 -5.46 -19.61 -4.26
CA TYR A 158 -5.98 -20.00 -2.94
C TYR A 158 -7.37 -19.44 -2.64
N GLY A 159 -8.00 -18.72 -3.58
CA GLY A 159 -9.34 -18.13 -3.38
C GLY A 159 -9.40 -17.14 -2.22
N LEU A 160 -8.38 -16.25 -2.12
CA LEU A 160 -8.25 -15.30 -1.02
C LEU A 160 -9.07 -14.02 -1.26
N ASP A 161 -9.29 -13.24 -0.19
CA ASP A 161 -9.95 -11.95 -0.28
C ASP A 161 -9.01 -10.89 -0.88
N GLU A 162 -9.24 -10.51 -2.12
CA GLU A 162 -8.44 -9.48 -2.81
C GLU A 162 -8.50 -8.09 -2.16
N ASN A 163 -9.47 -7.85 -1.27
CA ASN A 163 -9.59 -6.60 -0.53
C ASN A 163 -8.77 -6.60 0.77
N ARG A 164 -8.22 -7.74 1.16
CA ARG A 164 -7.45 -7.95 2.39
C ARG A 164 -6.06 -8.48 2.10
N VAL A 165 -5.32 -7.75 1.26
CA VAL A 165 -3.92 -8.03 0.91
C VAL A 165 -3.03 -6.98 1.56
N TYR A 166 -2.09 -7.41 2.38
CA TYR A 166 -1.21 -6.56 3.19
C TYR A 166 0.24 -6.80 2.83
N LEU A 167 1.00 -5.71 2.64
CA LEU A 167 2.41 -5.79 2.27
C LEU A 167 3.27 -5.28 3.41
N CYS A 168 4.30 -6.04 3.77
CA CYS A 168 5.21 -5.63 4.82
C CYS A 168 6.66 -6.01 4.55
N GLY A 169 7.57 -5.41 5.30
CA GLY A 169 8.97 -5.73 5.24
C GLY A 169 9.81 -4.95 6.24
N ASN A 170 11.04 -5.43 6.44
CA ASN A 170 12.03 -4.82 7.30
C ASN A 170 13.24 -4.36 6.48
N SER A 171 13.84 -3.24 6.82
CA SER A 171 15.06 -2.71 6.20
C SER A 171 14.88 -2.53 4.68
N MET A 172 15.65 -3.22 3.85
CA MET A 172 15.48 -3.27 2.40
C MET A 172 14.05 -3.68 2.02
N GLY A 173 13.48 -4.69 2.71
CA GLY A 173 12.09 -5.10 2.51
C GLY A 173 11.08 -4.04 2.93
N GLY A 174 11.38 -3.26 3.96
CA GLY A 174 10.55 -2.11 4.39
C GLY A 174 10.45 -1.05 3.30
N SER A 175 11.57 -0.67 2.72
CA SER A 175 11.58 0.25 1.58
C SER A 175 10.90 -0.32 0.35
N GLY A 176 11.08 -1.61 0.09
CA GLY A 176 10.36 -2.33 -0.96
C GLY A 176 8.86 -2.28 -0.74
N ALA A 177 8.41 -2.52 0.50
CA ALA A 177 7.00 -2.44 0.87
C ALA A 177 6.41 -1.04 0.66
N LEU A 178 7.12 0.02 1.06
CA LEU A 178 6.70 1.40 0.78
C LEU A 178 6.65 1.70 -0.72
N GLY A 179 7.74 1.39 -1.46
CA GLY A 179 7.87 1.74 -2.87
C GLY A 179 6.91 0.98 -3.79
N ILE A 180 6.70 -0.31 -3.54
CA ILE A 180 5.75 -1.15 -4.30
C ILE A 180 4.32 -0.87 -3.82
N GLY A 181 4.10 -0.89 -2.51
CA GLY A 181 2.76 -0.77 -1.94
C GLY A 181 2.07 0.54 -2.28
N LEU A 182 2.76 1.68 -2.18
CA LEU A 182 2.20 2.99 -2.51
C LEU A 182 1.81 3.11 -3.99
N ARG A 183 2.52 2.46 -4.89
CA ARG A 183 2.18 2.47 -6.32
C ARG A 183 1.01 1.57 -6.66
N HIS A 184 0.82 0.51 -5.90
CA HIS A 184 -0.17 -0.52 -6.15
C HIS A 184 -1.29 -0.54 -5.11
N GLY A 185 -1.87 0.64 -4.85
CA GLY A 185 -3.05 0.76 -4.02
C GLY A 185 -4.28 0.00 -4.54
N ASP A 186 -4.26 -0.37 -5.82
CA ASP A 186 -5.23 -1.30 -6.43
C ASP A 186 -5.05 -2.76 -5.97
N VAL A 187 -3.89 -3.10 -5.43
CA VAL A 187 -3.55 -4.45 -4.94
C VAL A 187 -3.56 -4.51 -3.42
N PHE A 188 -2.92 -3.54 -2.75
CA PHE A 188 -2.68 -3.59 -1.31
C PHE A 188 -3.67 -2.72 -0.52
N ALA A 189 -4.23 -3.30 0.55
CA ALA A 189 -5.11 -2.59 1.47
C ALA A 189 -4.32 -1.67 2.42
N ALA A 190 -3.25 -2.19 3.00
CA ALA A 190 -2.33 -1.45 3.85
C ALA A 190 -0.89 -1.96 3.71
N VAL A 191 0.05 -1.13 4.13
CA VAL A 191 1.50 -1.39 4.09
C VAL A 191 2.09 -1.12 5.46
N LYS A 192 2.98 -2.00 5.93
CA LYS A 192 3.77 -1.76 7.14
C LYS A 192 5.26 -1.91 6.83
N ALA A 193 6.05 -0.92 7.21
CA ALA A 193 7.49 -0.92 7.07
C ALA A 193 8.17 -0.78 8.43
N ASN A 194 9.14 -1.66 8.70
CA ASN A 194 10.01 -1.54 9.86
C ASN A 194 11.41 -1.12 9.41
N VAL A 195 11.92 -0.05 9.99
CA VAL A 195 13.25 0.54 9.71
C VAL A 195 13.62 0.54 8.22
N PRO A 196 12.76 1.09 7.34
CA PRO A 196 13.00 1.05 5.91
C PRO A 196 14.31 1.74 5.54
N ALA A 197 15.09 1.12 4.66
CA ALA A 197 16.41 1.58 4.24
C ALA A 197 16.37 2.18 2.83
N GLY A 198 16.84 3.44 2.68
CA GLY A 198 16.87 4.11 1.37
C GLY A 198 15.52 4.60 0.89
N VAL A 199 14.79 5.34 1.72
CA VAL A 199 13.44 5.86 1.43
C VAL A 199 13.43 6.87 0.28
N GLU A 200 14.59 7.42 -0.11
CA GLU A 200 14.71 8.34 -1.26
C GLU A 200 14.13 7.77 -2.54
N HIS A 201 14.29 6.46 -2.79
CA HIS A 201 13.73 5.85 -3.99
C HIS A 201 12.20 5.78 -3.95
N VAL A 202 11.58 5.72 -2.77
CA VAL A 202 10.11 5.81 -2.63
C VAL A 202 9.62 7.14 -3.16
N SER A 203 10.29 8.23 -2.77
CA SER A 203 9.97 9.58 -3.25
C SER A 203 10.09 9.68 -4.77
N SER A 204 11.17 9.15 -5.35
CA SER A 204 11.35 9.12 -6.81
C SER A 204 10.25 8.32 -7.51
N ARG A 205 9.90 7.14 -6.98
CA ARG A 205 8.88 6.24 -7.55
C ARG A 205 7.48 6.83 -7.50
N MET A 206 7.18 7.59 -6.46
CA MET A 206 5.87 8.23 -6.25
C MET A 206 5.79 9.65 -6.80
N TYR A 207 6.84 10.14 -7.48
CA TYR A 207 6.93 11.54 -7.93
C TYR A 207 6.73 12.52 -6.76
N PHE A 208 7.30 12.23 -5.60
CA PHE A 208 7.30 13.13 -4.47
C PHE A 208 8.35 14.23 -4.65
N GLY A 209 8.07 15.42 -4.10
CA GLY A 209 8.93 16.59 -4.26
C GLY A 209 8.51 17.49 -5.43
N ALA A 210 9.49 18.14 -6.07
CA ALA A 210 9.23 19.19 -7.06
C ALA A 210 8.71 18.69 -8.44
N LYS A 211 8.74 17.37 -8.69
CA LYS A 211 8.33 16.83 -9.99
C LYS A 211 6.84 16.48 -9.97
N PRO A 212 6.04 17.03 -10.89
CA PRO A 212 4.64 16.60 -11.02
C PRO A 212 4.56 15.15 -11.50
N VAL A 213 3.44 14.48 -11.17
CA VAL A 213 3.11 13.20 -11.80
C VAL A 213 2.88 13.45 -13.28
N PRO A 214 3.56 12.72 -14.19
CA PRO A 214 3.33 12.85 -15.62
C PRO A 214 1.85 12.59 -15.97
N ALA A 215 1.34 13.27 -16.99
CA ALA A 215 -0.08 13.20 -17.36
C ALA A 215 -0.53 11.80 -17.82
N ASP A 216 0.41 10.99 -18.30
CA ASP A 216 0.20 9.60 -18.75
C ASP A 216 0.33 8.58 -17.59
N VAL A 217 0.66 9.04 -16.39
CA VAL A 217 0.80 8.18 -15.21
C VAL A 217 -0.41 8.35 -14.29
N THR A 218 -1.15 7.27 -14.09
CA THR A 218 -2.22 7.20 -13.09
C THR A 218 -1.71 6.45 -11.87
N LEU A 219 -1.71 7.11 -10.71
CA LEU A 219 -1.47 6.45 -9.43
C LEU A 219 -2.80 6.06 -8.80
N ALA A 220 -2.93 4.81 -8.40
CA ALA A 220 -4.07 4.35 -7.63
C ALA A 220 -4.14 5.06 -6.27
N ASP A 221 -5.33 5.12 -5.66
CA ASP A 221 -5.45 5.57 -4.27
C ASP A 221 -4.54 4.72 -3.37
N PRO A 222 -3.61 5.35 -2.62
CA PRO A 222 -2.58 4.61 -1.88
C PRO A 222 -3.20 3.76 -0.78
N PRO A 223 -2.47 2.72 -0.32
CA PRO A 223 -2.82 2.01 0.90
C PRO A 223 -2.60 2.89 2.13
N VAL A 224 -3.19 2.50 3.26
CA VAL A 224 -2.79 3.03 4.56
C VAL A 224 -1.36 2.58 4.86
N VAL A 225 -0.50 3.49 5.30
CA VAL A 225 0.91 3.24 5.59
C VAL A 225 1.17 3.32 7.09
N VAL A 226 1.82 2.29 7.63
CA VAL A 226 2.43 2.28 8.95
C VAL A 226 3.94 2.19 8.79
N ASP A 227 4.68 3.16 9.30
CA ASP A 227 6.13 3.20 9.23
C ASP A 227 6.72 3.30 10.64
N TYR A 228 7.67 2.42 10.93
CA TYR A 228 8.45 2.46 12.15
C TYR A 228 9.93 2.63 11.80
N SER A 229 10.54 3.75 12.18
CA SER A 229 11.88 4.15 11.73
C SER A 229 12.85 4.39 12.88
N ALA A 230 14.13 4.40 12.54
CA ALA A 230 15.22 4.67 13.43
C ALA A 230 15.81 6.06 13.16
N GLN A 231 15.89 6.91 14.19
CA GLN A 231 16.35 8.29 14.06
C GLN A 231 17.82 8.39 13.64
N ASN A 232 18.67 7.53 14.21
CA ASN A 232 20.12 7.54 13.99
C ASN A 232 20.58 6.55 12.92
N ASP A 233 19.68 6.12 12.08
CA ASP A 233 19.96 5.23 10.97
C ASP A 233 20.41 6.04 9.75
N SER A 234 21.63 5.79 9.27
CA SER A 234 22.16 6.44 8.07
C SER A 234 21.35 6.09 6.80
N TRP A 235 20.57 5.02 6.84
CA TRP A 235 19.73 4.59 5.74
C TRP A 235 18.31 5.16 5.79
N SER A 236 17.96 5.91 6.84
CA SER A 236 16.70 6.65 6.97
C SER A 236 16.63 7.94 6.13
N ARG A 237 17.54 8.15 5.21
CA ARG A 237 17.54 9.33 4.33
C ARG A 237 16.26 9.40 3.51
N GLY A 238 15.75 10.63 3.35
CA GLY A 238 14.57 10.91 2.54
C GLY A 238 13.26 10.83 3.30
N HIS A 239 13.26 10.47 4.59
CA HIS A 239 12.02 10.43 5.38
C HIS A 239 11.34 11.79 5.48
N GLU A 240 12.08 12.89 5.60
CA GLU A 240 11.52 14.24 5.64
C GLU A 240 10.73 14.57 4.35
N THR A 241 11.30 14.25 3.19
CA THR A 241 10.63 14.43 1.90
C THR A 241 9.42 13.51 1.77
N PHE A 242 9.56 12.25 2.20
CA PHE A 242 8.50 11.27 2.18
C PHE A 242 7.31 11.68 3.06
N ILE A 243 7.56 12.03 4.32
CA ILE A 243 6.52 12.42 5.29
C ILE A 243 5.80 13.68 4.83
N LYS A 244 6.58 14.70 4.40
CA LYS A 244 6.00 15.93 3.86
C LYS A 244 5.09 15.64 2.65
N ALA A 245 5.54 14.82 1.71
CA ALA A 245 4.76 14.49 0.53
C ALA A 245 3.50 13.67 0.85
N MET A 246 3.55 12.75 1.82
CA MET A 246 2.37 12.04 2.32
C MET A 246 1.34 13.02 2.89
N ASN A 247 1.80 13.99 3.68
CA ASN A 247 0.93 15.06 4.21
C ASN A 247 0.33 15.92 3.08
N ASP A 248 1.15 16.45 2.17
CA ASP A 248 0.73 17.35 1.09
C ASP A 248 -0.25 16.67 0.12
N ARG A 249 -0.10 15.36 -0.11
CA ARG A 249 -0.99 14.56 -0.96
C ARG A 249 -2.18 13.95 -0.22
N ARG A 250 -2.28 14.21 1.07
CA ARG A 250 -3.37 13.67 1.90
C ARG A 250 -3.43 12.14 1.82
N TYR A 251 -2.26 11.50 1.98
CA TYR A 251 -2.11 10.06 2.08
C TYR A 251 -2.04 9.65 3.54
N ALA A 252 -2.66 8.53 3.90
CA ALA A 252 -2.69 8.07 5.28
C ALA A 252 -1.34 7.49 5.69
N LEU A 253 -0.67 8.18 6.61
CA LEU A 253 0.60 7.77 7.22
C LEU A 253 0.46 7.78 8.74
N PHE A 254 0.81 6.66 9.36
CA PHE A 254 0.98 6.50 10.80
C PHE A 254 2.42 6.13 11.04
N MET A 255 3.20 7.05 11.60
CA MET A 255 4.63 6.86 11.70
C MET A 255 5.14 7.04 13.12
N TYR A 256 6.17 6.27 13.44
CA TYR A 256 6.90 6.32 14.70
C TYR A 256 8.41 6.30 14.42
N TRP A 257 9.16 6.96 15.26
CA TRP A 257 10.62 6.79 15.28
C TRP A 257 11.16 6.76 16.70
N GLY A 258 12.30 6.12 16.85
CA GLY A 258 13.03 6.05 18.11
C GLY A 258 14.48 6.45 17.97
N PRO A 259 15.16 6.77 19.09
CA PRO A 259 16.55 7.26 19.12
C PRO A 259 17.58 6.12 19.02
N PHE A 260 17.49 5.31 17.99
CA PHE A 260 18.38 4.16 17.78
C PHE A 260 18.83 4.08 16.32
N GLY A 261 19.80 3.21 16.05
CA GLY A 261 20.31 2.92 14.71
C GLY A 261 19.52 1.79 14.01
N HIS A 262 20.05 1.35 12.87
CA HIS A 262 19.37 0.38 12.00
C HIS A 262 19.23 -1.02 12.61
N ALA A 263 20.19 -1.44 13.41
CA ALA A 263 20.23 -2.78 14.01
C ALA A 263 20.07 -2.72 15.54
N ASN A 264 19.70 -3.87 16.12
CA ASN A 264 19.64 -4.07 17.59
C ASN A 264 18.72 -3.08 18.32
N ASN A 265 17.56 -2.79 17.74
CA ASN A 265 16.59 -1.86 18.32
C ASN A 265 15.41 -2.55 19.03
N HIS A 266 15.52 -3.85 19.31
CA HIS A 266 14.46 -4.65 19.93
C HIS A 266 13.89 -4.01 21.21
N GLU A 267 14.75 -3.60 22.15
CA GLU A 267 14.30 -2.95 23.38
C GLU A 267 13.56 -1.64 23.15
N GLN A 268 13.96 -0.89 22.13
CA GLN A 268 13.32 0.37 21.77
C GLN A 268 11.96 0.12 21.10
N ILE A 269 11.87 -0.91 20.27
CA ILE A 269 10.59 -1.35 19.68
C ILE A 269 9.61 -1.71 20.79
N LEU A 270 10.02 -2.45 21.81
CA LEU A 270 9.15 -2.81 22.92
C LEU A 270 8.54 -1.60 23.63
N LYS A 271 9.28 -0.48 23.72
CA LYS A 271 8.78 0.76 24.36
C LYS A 271 7.64 1.45 23.57
N VAL A 272 7.60 1.25 22.27
CA VAL A 272 6.58 1.89 21.39
C VAL A 272 5.59 0.87 20.83
N ASN A 273 5.79 -0.40 21.11
CA ASN A 273 5.13 -1.51 20.45
C ASN A 273 3.60 -1.48 20.63
N ASP A 274 3.14 -1.16 21.86
CA ASP A 274 1.71 -1.11 22.13
C ASP A 274 1.01 -0.04 21.30
N LEU A 275 1.64 1.13 21.12
CA LEU A 275 1.07 2.19 20.29
C LEU A 275 1.12 1.81 18.80
N VAL A 276 2.24 1.26 18.31
CA VAL A 276 2.38 0.78 16.92
C VAL A 276 1.39 -0.34 16.61
N ASN A 277 1.27 -1.31 17.52
CA ASN A 277 0.42 -2.49 17.32
C ASN A 277 -1.06 -2.23 17.65
N SER A 278 -1.38 -1.17 18.41
CA SER A 278 -2.76 -0.77 18.68
C SER A 278 -3.50 -0.27 17.43
N PHE A 279 -2.76 0.07 16.39
CA PHE A 279 -3.34 0.42 15.12
C PHE A 279 -3.60 -0.87 14.30
N ASP A 280 -4.88 -1.21 14.16
CA ASP A 280 -5.29 -2.41 13.40
C ASP A 280 -5.16 -2.18 11.87
N TRP A 281 -3.93 -2.15 11.38
CA TRP A 281 -3.66 -2.00 9.96
C TRP A 281 -4.10 -3.22 9.14
N LEU A 282 -4.23 -4.39 9.77
CA LEU A 282 -4.73 -5.62 9.15
C LEU A 282 -6.26 -5.70 9.10
N GLY A 283 -6.95 -4.76 9.75
CA GLY A 283 -8.39 -4.55 9.63
C GLY A 283 -8.79 -3.65 8.45
N VAL A 284 -7.83 -2.92 7.84
CA VAL A 284 -8.08 -2.06 6.68
C VAL A 284 -8.44 -2.91 5.47
N LYS A 285 -9.47 -2.50 4.71
CA LYS A 285 -9.84 -3.17 3.45
C LYS A 285 -9.69 -2.23 2.25
N LYS A 286 -9.31 -2.78 1.12
CA LYS A 286 -9.13 -2.03 -0.12
C LYS A 286 -10.43 -1.38 -0.61
N ASN A 287 -11.55 -2.04 -0.38
CA ASN A 287 -12.90 -1.61 -0.77
C ASN A 287 -13.67 -0.88 0.35
N GLU A 288 -12.98 -0.34 1.35
CA GLU A 288 -13.56 0.48 2.41
C GLU A 288 -12.87 1.85 2.49
N ALA A 289 -13.66 2.88 2.79
CA ALA A 289 -13.13 4.22 3.01
C ALA A 289 -12.25 4.27 4.26
N TYR A 290 -11.21 5.10 4.21
CA TYR A 290 -10.38 5.42 5.37
C TYR A 290 -10.05 6.92 5.41
N PRO A 291 -9.79 7.51 6.59
CA PRO A 291 -9.36 8.89 6.72
C PRO A 291 -7.84 9.00 6.57
N ALA A 292 -7.38 9.99 5.82
CA ALA A 292 -6.01 10.48 5.91
C ALA A 292 -6.02 11.71 6.82
N PHE A 293 -5.26 11.63 7.92
CA PHE A 293 -5.05 12.76 8.84
C PHE A 293 -3.82 13.52 8.39
N THR A 294 -3.94 14.83 8.27
CA THR A 294 -2.84 15.72 7.87
C THR A 294 -2.83 16.97 8.76
N ASN A 295 -1.70 17.67 8.78
CA ASN A 295 -1.54 18.90 9.59
C ASN A 295 -1.96 18.73 11.07
N ALA A 296 -1.72 17.54 11.61
CA ALA A 296 -2.15 17.24 12.97
C ALA A 296 -1.34 18.02 14.02
N SER A 297 -2.04 18.60 15.00
CA SER A 297 -1.44 19.41 16.07
C SER A 297 -0.53 18.61 17.01
N THR A 298 -0.61 17.29 16.95
CA THR A 298 0.13 16.36 17.81
C THR A 298 1.38 15.78 17.15
N ASN A 299 1.62 16.09 15.87
CA ASN A 299 2.80 15.58 15.17
C ASN A 299 4.08 16.17 15.76
N ASP A 300 5.03 15.31 16.08
CA ASP A 300 6.33 15.72 16.58
C ASP A 300 7.19 16.33 15.46
N PRO A 301 8.13 17.25 15.80
CA PRO A 301 9.11 17.75 14.86
C PRO A 301 9.92 16.59 14.28
N LEU A 302 10.14 16.60 12.96
CA LEU A 302 10.89 15.54 12.28
C LEU A 302 12.37 15.58 12.66
N PRO A 303 12.98 14.42 13.00
CA PRO A 303 14.39 14.36 13.35
C PRO A 303 15.35 14.42 12.14
N TRP A 304 14.83 14.33 10.94
CA TRP A 304 15.59 14.37 9.69
C TRP A 304 15.47 15.75 9.02
N PRO A 305 16.48 16.18 8.20
CA PRO A 305 17.70 15.45 7.82
C PRO A 305 18.77 15.46 8.89
N ASP A 306 18.70 16.37 9.88
CA ASP A 306 19.69 16.48 10.94
C ASP A 306 19.41 15.44 12.02
N ARG A 307 20.45 14.72 12.40
CA ARG A 307 20.34 13.76 13.50
C ARG A 307 20.16 14.52 14.80
N LEU A 308 19.01 14.31 15.45
CA LEU A 308 18.78 14.92 16.75
C LEU A 308 19.76 14.36 17.77
N THR A 309 20.37 15.26 18.54
CA THR A 309 21.28 14.92 19.64
C THR A 309 20.53 14.47 20.90
N ASP A 310 19.27 14.83 21.04
CA ASP A 310 18.45 14.68 22.24
C ASP A 310 17.69 13.35 22.36
N LYS A 311 18.00 12.37 21.54
CA LYS A 311 17.53 10.98 21.62
C LYS A 311 16.06 10.81 21.99
N LYS A 312 15.16 11.55 21.34
CA LYS A 312 13.72 11.48 21.58
C LYS A 312 13.02 10.57 20.56
N SER A 313 12.06 9.79 21.03
CA SER A 313 11.07 9.18 20.17
C SER A 313 10.08 10.24 19.67
N GLY A 314 9.50 10.01 18.51
CA GLY A 314 8.47 10.87 17.96
C GLY A 314 7.49 10.11 17.06
N GLN A 315 6.46 10.80 16.63
CA GLN A 315 5.39 10.20 15.85
C GLN A 315 4.72 11.21 14.89
N VAL A 316 4.07 10.68 13.85
CA VAL A 316 3.17 11.39 12.95
C VAL A 316 1.85 10.65 12.90
N ASN A 317 0.75 11.34 13.22
CA ASN A 317 -0.63 10.85 13.20
C ASN A 317 -0.92 9.60 14.05
N ALA A 318 0.01 9.17 14.89
CA ALA A 318 -0.02 7.85 15.55
C ALA A 318 -1.19 7.67 16.52
N PHE A 319 -1.78 8.75 17.00
CA PHE A 319 -2.86 8.68 17.99
C PHE A 319 -4.25 8.57 17.37
N PHE A 320 -4.43 8.87 16.09
CA PHE A 320 -5.74 8.87 15.44
C PHE A 320 -6.23 7.45 15.14
N ARG A 321 -7.54 7.25 15.28
CA ARG A 321 -8.26 6.01 15.01
C ARG A 321 -9.57 6.32 14.31
N TRP A 322 -10.14 5.35 13.61
CA TRP A 322 -11.45 5.47 13.01
C TRP A 322 -12.22 4.15 13.02
N LYS A 323 -13.51 4.26 12.76
CA LYS A 323 -14.41 3.14 12.49
C LYS A 323 -15.41 3.54 11.44
N ASN A 324 -15.49 2.78 10.34
CA ASN A 324 -16.48 3.00 9.31
C ASN A 324 -17.88 2.66 9.82
N LEU A 325 -18.86 3.48 9.44
CA LEU A 325 -20.27 3.29 9.77
C LEU A 325 -21.11 3.10 8.52
N ARG A 326 -20.91 3.96 7.49
CA ARG A 326 -21.72 3.98 6.28
C ARG A 326 -20.91 4.51 5.10
N ASP A 327 -21.08 3.88 3.94
CA ASP A 327 -20.68 4.43 2.64
C ASP A 327 -21.84 4.18 1.69
N ALA A 328 -22.54 5.24 1.31
CA ALA A 328 -23.71 5.21 0.43
C ALA A 328 -23.62 6.32 -0.62
N ALA A 329 -24.46 6.29 -1.64
CA ALA A 329 -24.40 7.26 -2.74
C ALA A 329 -24.64 8.71 -2.29
N ASP A 330 -25.37 8.91 -1.19
CA ASP A 330 -25.74 10.22 -0.64
C ASP A 330 -24.84 10.67 0.53
N ALA A 331 -24.16 9.75 1.20
CA ALA A 331 -23.36 10.05 2.37
C ALA A 331 -22.27 9.01 2.66
N VAL A 332 -21.18 9.48 3.29
CA VAL A 332 -20.20 8.64 3.96
C VAL A 332 -20.12 9.06 5.44
N GLU A 333 -20.08 8.07 6.33
CA GLU A 333 -20.06 8.30 7.78
C GLU A 333 -19.00 7.41 8.42
N MET A 334 -18.20 8.00 9.32
CA MET A 334 -17.23 7.27 10.13
C MET A 334 -17.06 7.93 11.50
N LYS A 335 -16.76 7.12 12.50
CA LYS A 335 -16.31 7.61 13.80
C LYS A 335 -14.82 7.92 13.74
N LEU A 336 -14.44 9.09 14.25
CA LEU A 336 -13.05 9.50 14.45
C LEU A 336 -12.81 9.67 15.95
N PHE A 337 -11.65 9.22 16.43
CA PHE A 337 -11.27 9.30 17.84
C PHE A 337 -9.75 9.16 18.02
N LEU A 338 -9.26 9.52 19.21
CA LEU A 338 -7.88 9.27 19.61
C LEU A 338 -7.77 7.95 20.38
N ALA A 339 -6.64 7.29 20.27
CA ALA A 339 -6.29 6.17 21.14
C ALA A 339 -6.32 6.63 22.62
N ARG A 340 -6.74 5.77 23.53
CA ARG A 340 -6.82 6.10 24.97
C ARG A 340 -5.54 5.69 25.66
N ALA A 341 -4.97 6.56 26.48
CA ALA A 341 -3.77 6.27 27.25
C ALA A 341 -3.97 5.07 28.21
N ALA A 342 -5.18 4.90 28.75
CA ALA A 342 -5.51 3.80 29.63
C ALA A 342 -5.46 2.41 28.95
N ASP A 343 -5.62 2.36 27.62
CA ASP A 343 -5.66 1.14 26.83
C ASP A 343 -4.28 0.71 26.32
N LEU A 344 -3.24 1.54 26.54
CA LEU A 344 -1.92 1.37 25.94
C LEU A 344 -0.79 1.47 26.96
N LYS A 345 0.17 0.56 26.87
CA LYS A 345 1.44 0.60 27.63
C LYS A 345 2.53 1.23 26.76
N THR A 346 2.47 2.55 26.56
CA THR A 346 3.40 3.25 25.70
C THR A 346 4.19 4.30 26.47
N SER A 347 5.41 4.65 25.98
CA SER A 347 6.18 5.77 26.48
C SER A 347 5.71 7.12 25.95
N PHE A 348 4.79 7.15 25.00
CA PHE A 348 4.22 8.39 24.48
C PHE A 348 3.14 8.93 25.39
N THR A 349 3.11 10.26 25.54
CA THR A 349 1.98 10.96 26.17
C THR A 349 0.88 11.09 25.13
N ILE A 350 -0.22 10.37 25.34
CA ILE A 350 -1.37 10.43 24.43
C ILE A 350 -2.22 11.66 24.82
N PRO A 351 -2.50 12.55 23.87
CA PRO A 351 -3.29 13.75 24.14
C PRO A 351 -4.77 13.38 24.35
N THR A 352 -5.48 14.21 25.12
CA THR A 352 -6.93 14.08 25.29
C THR A 352 -7.71 14.66 24.11
N GLU A 353 -7.09 15.57 23.35
CA GLU A 353 -7.63 16.18 22.14
C GLU A 353 -6.53 16.52 21.15
N ALA A 354 -6.85 16.54 19.86
CA ALA A 354 -5.98 16.96 18.79
C ALA A 354 -6.80 17.61 17.67
N THR A 355 -6.17 18.48 16.89
CA THR A 355 -6.75 18.95 15.62
C THR A 355 -6.03 18.31 14.44
N ALA A 356 -6.78 18.02 13.38
CA ALA A 356 -6.23 17.55 12.13
C ALA A 356 -7.12 17.92 10.95
N ASP A 357 -6.54 18.02 9.77
CA ASP A 357 -7.30 17.99 8.53
C ASP A 357 -7.60 16.53 8.18
N VAL A 358 -8.82 16.25 7.78
CA VAL A 358 -9.30 14.91 7.49
C VAL A 358 -9.76 14.81 6.06
N SER A 359 -9.07 13.95 5.27
CA SER A 359 -9.43 13.65 3.89
C SER A 359 -9.91 12.21 3.79
N LEU A 360 -11.07 11.98 3.17
CA LEU A 360 -11.58 10.62 2.98
C LEU A 360 -11.03 10.03 1.68
N ARG A 361 -10.40 8.88 1.80
CA ARG A 361 -9.83 8.12 0.69
C ARG A 361 -10.63 6.84 0.46
N ARG A 362 -10.54 6.27 -0.74
CA ARG A 362 -11.22 5.02 -1.12
C ARG A 362 -12.72 4.99 -0.80
N VAL A 363 -13.39 6.14 -0.88
CA VAL A 363 -14.85 6.18 -0.76
C VAL A 363 -15.48 5.43 -1.93
N GLN A 364 -16.30 4.42 -1.65
CA GLN A 364 -16.77 3.49 -2.67
C GLN A 364 -18.04 4.01 -3.39
N LYS A 365 -19.00 4.52 -2.64
CA LYS A 365 -20.34 4.82 -3.15
C LYS A 365 -20.61 6.32 -3.29
N LEU A 366 -20.21 7.15 -2.31
CA LEU A 366 -20.33 8.59 -2.43
C LEU A 366 -19.32 9.09 -3.47
N LYS A 367 -19.83 9.53 -4.63
CA LYS A 367 -19.01 10.13 -5.68
C LYS A 367 -19.23 11.64 -5.70
N VAL A 368 -18.14 12.38 -5.45
CA VAL A 368 -18.15 13.83 -5.44
C VAL A 368 -17.37 14.32 -6.67
N ALA A 369 -18.03 15.09 -7.52
CA ALA A 369 -17.36 15.64 -8.70
C ALA A 369 -16.30 16.68 -8.29
N PRO A 370 -15.21 16.84 -9.05
CA PRO A 370 -14.24 17.91 -8.83
C PRO A 370 -14.91 19.27 -8.67
N GLY A 371 -14.54 20.01 -7.63
CA GLY A 371 -15.10 21.34 -7.31
C GLY A 371 -16.50 21.34 -6.68
N ALA A 372 -17.20 20.21 -6.65
CA ALA A 372 -18.54 20.14 -6.06
C ALA A 372 -18.51 20.38 -4.55
N ALA A 373 -19.54 21.05 -4.05
CA ALA A 373 -19.74 21.29 -2.63
C ALA A 373 -20.36 20.06 -1.96
N VAL A 374 -19.96 19.83 -0.72
CA VAL A 374 -20.56 18.86 0.20
C VAL A 374 -20.83 19.53 1.54
N SER A 375 -21.87 19.10 2.23
CA SER A 375 -22.10 19.45 3.62
C SER A 375 -21.45 18.42 4.54
N TRP A 376 -20.97 18.85 5.69
CA TRP A 376 -20.43 17.95 6.70
C TRP A 376 -20.88 18.29 8.10
N THR A 377 -20.89 17.28 8.96
CA THR A 377 -21.12 17.43 10.42
C THR A 377 -20.10 16.59 11.17
N PHE A 378 -19.62 17.09 12.33
CA PHE A 378 -18.76 16.37 13.26
C PHE A 378 -19.09 16.78 14.70
N GLY A 379 -19.84 15.97 15.43
CA GLY A 379 -20.45 16.35 16.70
C GLY A 379 -21.36 17.57 16.52
N ALA A 380 -21.10 18.65 17.27
CA ALA A 380 -21.83 19.93 17.14
C ALA A 380 -21.31 20.83 15.99
N ALA A 381 -20.11 20.54 15.46
CA ALA A 381 -19.53 21.29 14.34
C ALA A 381 -20.17 20.87 13.02
N LYS A 382 -20.36 21.85 12.13
CA LYS A 382 -20.90 21.63 10.78
C LYS A 382 -20.35 22.68 9.82
N GLY A 383 -20.36 22.36 8.54
CA GLY A 383 -19.91 23.30 7.52
C GLY A 383 -20.06 22.73 6.12
N GLU A 384 -19.45 23.42 5.18
CA GLU A 384 -19.33 22.99 3.79
C GLU A 384 -17.85 22.81 3.44
N ALA A 385 -17.59 21.93 2.50
CA ALA A 385 -16.29 21.74 1.90
C ALA A 385 -16.44 21.53 0.39
N ARG A 386 -15.35 21.72 -0.36
CA ARG A 386 -15.33 21.43 -1.80
C ARG A 386 -14.34 20.32 -2.09
N ALA A 387 -14.73 19.44 -2.99
CA ALA A 387 -13.83 18.45 -3.52
C ALA A 387 -12.73 19.12 -4.37
N ASP A 388 -11.52 18.59 -4.27
CA ASP A 388 -10.41 19.03 -5.12
C ASP A 388 -10.54 18.53 -6.57
N ALA A 389 -9.50 18.77 -7.39
CA ALA A 389 -9.46 18.34 -8.79
C ALA A 389 -9.54 16.82 -8.99
N GLN A 390 -9.29 16.03 -7.95
CA GLN A 390 -9.40 14.57 -7.93
C GLN A 390 -10.70 14.07 -7.29
N GLY A 391 -11.59 14.96 -6.88
CA GLY A 391 -12.84 14.61 -6.19
C GLY A 391 -12.64 14.27 -4.69
N CYS A 392 -11.46 14.51 -4.13
CA CYS A 392 -11.19 14.27 -2.72
C CYS A 392 -11.71 15.42 -1.85
N VAL A 393 -12.48 15.08 -0.83
CA VAL A 393 -13.01 16.04 0.14
C VAL A 393 -12.11 16.09 1.37
N THR A 394 -11.71 17.30 1.79
CA THR A 394 -10.93 17.53 3.02
C THR A 394 -11.71 18.45 3.94
N ILE A 395 -11.88 18.05 5.19
CA ILE A 395 -12.42 18.87 6.26
C ILE A 395 -11.24 19.33 7.13
N THR A 396 -11.05 20.64 7.20
CA THR A 396 -9.89 21.23 7.87
C THR A 396 -10.13 21.47 9.35
N GLY A 397 -9.09 21.26 10.18
CA GLY A 397 -9.06 21.65 11.58
C GLY A 397 -10.07 20.93 12.47
N LEU A 398 -10.46 19.69 12.17
CA LEU A 398 -11.37 18.94 13.03
C LEU A 398 -10.75 18.68 14.40
N LYS A 399 -11.44 19.03 15.45
CA LYS A 399 -11.06 18.77 16.84
C LYS A 399 -11.52 17.36 17.24
N ILE A 400 -10.56 16.44 17.37
CA ILE A 400 -10.79 15.03 17.64
C ILE A 400 -10.36 14.71 19.07
N THR A 401 -11.21 13.98 19.81
CA THR A 401 -10.95 13.56 21.19
C THR A 401 -10.91 12.03 21.31
N ALA A 402 -10.68 11.52 22.51
CA ALA A 402 -10.76 10.07 22.78
C ALA A 402 -12.21 9.52 22.67
N GLU A 403 -13.24 10.39 22.74
CA GLU A 403 -14.62 9.98 22.54
C GLU A 403 -14.95 9.88 21.06
N PRO A 404 -15.39 8.68 20.57
CA PRO A 404 -15.70 8.45 19.17
C PRO A 404 -16.83 9.37 18.67
N THR A 405 -16.50 10.33 17.82
CA THR A 405 -17.42 11.28 17.22
C THR A 405 -17.64 10.98 15.74
N THR A 406 -18.88 11.03 15.29
CA THR A 406 -19.22 10.72 13.89
C THR A 406 -18.95 11.93 13.00
N LEU A 407 -18.08 11.75 12.00
CA LEU A 407 -17.98 12.59 10.81
C LEU A 407 -18.98 12.07 9.77
N SER A 408 -19.89 12.94 9.32
CA SER A 408 -20.81 12.66 8.21
C SER A 408 -20.55 13.67 7.10
N ILE A 409 -20.32 13.19 5.87
CA ILE A 409 -20.17 14.01 4.66
C ILE A 409 -21.29 13.63 3.70
N ARG A 410 -22.00 14.64 3.16
CA ARG A 410 -23.18 14.46 2.29
C ARG A 410 -23.06 15.36 1.06
N THR A 411 -23.58 14.89 -0.06
CA THR A 411 -23.78 15.76 -1.23
C THR A 411 -24.81 16.85 -0.89
N THR A 412 -24.51 18.09 -1.26
CA THR A 412 -25.53 19.14 -1.27
C THR A 412 -26.46 18.90 -2.47
N LYS A 413 -27.75 18.82 -2.21
CA LYS A 413 -28.78 18.70 -3.27
C LYS A 413 -28.82 19.96 -4.11
#